data_45fec7c96ceada539df64b409b9f5577
#
_entry.id   45fec7c96ceada539df64b409b9f5577
#
_cell.length_a   1.000
_cell.length_b   1.000
_cell.length_c   1.000
_cell.angle_alpha   90.00
_cell.angle_beta   90.00
_cell.angle_gamma   90.00
#
_symmetry.space_group_name_H-M   'P 1'
#
loop_
_entity.id
_entity.type
_entity.pdbx_description
1 polymer ?
#
loop_
_entity_poly.entity_id
_entity_poly.type
_entity_poly.pdbx_seq_one_letter_code
_entity_poly.pdbx_strand_id
1 'polypeptide(L)'
;MSGTICISYIVLASVRLKDVDHATKGIMSSIQRNNVKITGSGPRVVMFAHGYGCDQNMWRAVARSFEKDFTVVLFDYVGSGKSDPAAFSRTHYSTLRGYASDVIDIIDELKLGRVNFIGHSVSSMIGALAAIERPELFENLVMIGPSPSYLNDGAYVGGFERSDIDELLEVLENNHTGWAAMMAPIVMGNPDRPELAAELEASFCNTDPIHAQHFARVTFLSDNRADLLKLKTRTLILQCDKDAIAPAVVGEYVHQCIAESQLIVMEATGHCPHLSSPGTVTQAIQNFL
;
A
#
# COMPACT_ATOMS: atom_id res chain seq x y z
N MET A 1 27.32 -6.03 57.27
CA MET A 1 27.68 -6.52 55.93
C MET A 1 26.61 -6.09 55.00
N SER A 2 26.89 -5.03 54.25
CA SER A 2 25.94 -4.32 53.36
C SER A 2 25.98 -4.97 51.97
N GLY A 3 24.86 -5.50 51.56
CA GLY A 3 24.66 -6.00 50.19
C GLY A 3 24.05 -4.91 49.32
N THR A 4 24.86 -4.37 48.40
CA THR A 4 24.45 -3.37 47.42
C THR A 4 23.72 -4.04 46.26
N ILE A 5 22.44 -3.73 46.06
CA ILE A 5 21.66 -4.14 44.92
C ILE A 5 21.96 -3.18 43.77
N CYS A 6 22.58 -3.69 42.72
CA CYS A 6 22.84 -2.97 41.47
C CYS A 6 21.57 -2.97 40.64
N ILE A 7 20.88 -1.82 40.56
CA ILE A 7 19.73 -1.63 39.67
C ILE A 7 20.26 -1.14 38.32
N SER A 8 20.25 -2.02 37.32
CA SER A 8 20.56 -1.65 35.92
C SER A 8 19.39 -0.85 35.35
N TYR A 9 19.60 0.45 35.12
CA TYR A 9 18.68 1.29 34.36
C TYR A 9 18.78 0.95 32.87
N ILE A 10 17.72 0.36 32.34
CA ILE A 10 17.52 0.29 30.90
C ILE A 10 17.05 1.68 30.46
N VAL A 11 17.93 2.41 29.76
CA VAL A 11 17.57 3.69 29.15
C VAL A 11 16.75 3.39 27.90
N LEU A 12 15.44 3.57 27.99
CA LEU A 12 14.53 3.65 26.86
C LEU A 12 14.86 4.92 26.08
N ALA A 13 15.50 4.73 24.93
CA ALA A 13 15.72 5.81 23.96
C ALA A 13 14.38 6.22 23.33
N SER A 14 13.70 7.18 23.94
CA SER A 14 12.63 7.92 23.27
C SER A 14 13.26 8.75 22.16
N VAL A 15 13.08 8.35 20.91
CA VAL A 15 13.49 9.15 19.76
C VAL A 15 12.64 10.42 19.74
N ARG A 16 13.20 11.50 20.28
CA ARG A 16 12.64 12.85 20.12
C ARG A 16 12.97 13.34 18.72
N LEU A 17 11.95 13.69 17.96
CA LEU A 17 12.01 14.31 16.62
C LEU A 17 12.83 15.63 16.53
N LYS A 18 13.67 15.95 17.53
CA LYS A 18 14.40 17.22 17.62
C LYS A 18 15.89 17.17 17.23
N ASP A 19 16.46 16.00 16.98
CA ASP A 19 17.91 15.88 16.73
C ASP A 19 18.25 15.33 15.32
N VAL A 20 17.48 15.78 14.30
CA VAL A 20 17.94 15.62 12.89
C VAL A 20 18.79 16.83 12.56
N ASP A 21 20.09 16.63 12.66
CA ASP A 21 21.10 17.66 12.47
C ASP A 21 21.10 18.18 11.02
N HIS A 22 21.12 19.51 10.87
CA HIS A 22 21.05 20.27 9.62
C HIS A 22 22.38 20.19 8.83
N ALA A 23 22.59 19.10 8.09
CA ALA A 23 23.77 18.99 7.22
C ALA A 23 23.52 18.28 5.89
N THR A 24 22.37 18.56 5.22
CA THR A 24 22.23 18.34 3.76
C THR A 24 21.25 19.36 3.20
N LYS A 25 21.75 20.54 2.84
CA LYS A 25 21.00 21.50 2.03
C LYS A 25 20.72 20.88 0.66
N GLY A 26 19.45 20.49 0.39
CA GLY A 26 18.96 20.26 -0.97
C GLY A 26 18.09 19.04 -1.21
N ILE A 27 18.05 18.04 -0.34
CA ILE A 27 17.17 16.86 -0.53
C ILE A 27 16.04 16.92 0.50
N MET A 28 14.80 16.96 0.03
CA MET A 28 13.62 16.90 0.89
C MET A 28 13.59 15.56 1.62
N SER A 29 13.36 15.59 2.94
CA SER A 29 13.17 14.38 3.75
C SER A 29 12.00 13.54 3.21
N SER A 30 12.18 12.23 3.11
CA SER A 30 11.11 11.31 2.70
C SER A 30 9.92 11.36 3.68
N ILE A 31 10.19 11.66 4.94
CA ILE A 31 9.14 11.83 5.97
C ILE A 31 8.20 12.98 5.61
N GLN A 32 8.75 14.12 5.19
CA GLN A 32 7.97 15.28 4.77
C GLN A 32 7.35 15.07 3.39
N ARG A 33 8.15 14.58 2.43
CA ARG A 33 7.73 14.27 1.07
C ARG A 33 6.49 13.37 1.05
N ASN A 34 6.50 12.33 1.85
CA ASN A 34 5.46 11.31 1.86
C ASN A 34 4.46 11.47 3.04
N ASN A 35 4.42 12.62 3.71
CA ASN A 35 3.50 12.87 4.85
C ASN A 35 3.44 11.70 5.84
N VAL A 36 4.62 11.20 6.24
CA VAL A 36 4.72 10.02 7.11
C VAL A 36 4.16 10.30 8.50
N LYS A 37 3.35 9.39 9.02
CA LYS A 37 2.85 9.37 10.38
C LYS A 37 3.27 8.09 11.08
N ILE A 38 3.65 8.22 12.34
CA ILE A 38 4.05 7.10 13.18
C ILE A 38 3.16 7.10 14.41
N THR A 39 2.54 5.96 14.69
CA THR A 39 1.75 5.71 15.92
C THR A 39 2.16 4.38 16.52
N GLY A 40 1.63 4.09 17.72
CA GLY A 40 2.03 2.88 18.45
C GLY A 40 3.44 2.94 19.01
N SER A 41 3.85 1.90 19.74
CA SER A 41 5.15 1.85 20.42
C SER A 41 5.71 0.44 20.58
N GLY A 42 5.16 -0.54 19.86
CA GLY A 42 5.65 -1.91 19.87
C GLY A 42 7.02 -2.06 19.19
N PRO A 43 7.79 -3.11 19.51
CA PRO A 43 9.14 -3.32 18.98
C PRO A 43 9.17 -3.77 17.51
N ARG A 44 8.07 -4.31 17.00
CA ARG A 44 7.92 -4.71 15.60
C ARG A 44 7.30 -3.57 14.81
N VAL A 45 7.68 -3.44 13.55
CA VAL A 45 7.15 -2.39 12.67
C VAL A 45 6.14 -2.96 11.71
N VAL A 46 5.01 -2.26 11.56
CA VAL A 46 4.04 -2.49 10.50
C VAL A 46 3.87 -1.22 9.69
N MET A 47 3.98 -1.32 8.37
CA MET A 47 3.89 -0.20 7.44
C MET A 47 2.73 -0.42 6.47
N PHE A 48 1.78 0.52 6.45
CA PHE A 48 0.58 0.42 5.62
C PHE A 48 0.66 1.35 4.42
N ALA A 49 0.42 0.81 3.24
CA ALA A 49 0.48 1.51 1.96
C ALA A 49 -0.89 1.46 1.24
N HIS A 50 -1.41 2.63 0.91
CA HIS A 50 -2.74 2.80 0.31
C HIS A 50 -2.76 2.45 -1.19
N GLY A 51 -3.96 2.18 -1.72
CA GLY A 51 -4.21 1.94 -3.15
C GLY A 51 -4.27 3.22 -3.98
N TYR A 52 -4.47 3.05 -5.29
CA TYR A 52 -4.69 4.15 -6.23
C TYR A 52 -5.86 5.03 -5.80
N GLY A 53 -5.71 6.36 -5.93
CA GLY A 53 -6.74 7.35 -5.64
C GLY A 53 -7.09 7.50 -4.15
N CYS A 54 -6.32 6.88 -3.27
CA CYS A 54 -6.52 6.91 -1.82
C CYS A 54 -5.38 7.65 -1.11
N ASP A 55 -5.49 7.73 0.21
CA ASP A 55 -4.45 8.20 1.11
C ASP A 55 -4.35 7.29 2.35
N GLN A 56 -3.45 7.61 3.26
CA GLN A 56 -3.22 6.81 4.46
C GLN A 56 -4.45 6.69 5.38
N ASN A 57 -5.46 7.59 5.28
CA ASN A 57 -6.63 7.55 6.15
C ASN A 57 -7.54 6.33 5.87
N MET A 58 -7.43 5.71 4.69
CA MET A 58 -8.16 4.48 4.40
C MET A 58 -7.81 3.32 5.36
N TRP A 59 -6.65 3.40 6.01
CA TRP A 59 -6.18 2.40 6.96
C TRP A 59 -6.66 2.62 8.41
N ARG A 60 -7.39 3.71 8.71
CA ARG A 60 -7.75 4.13 10.07
C ARG A 60 -8.41 3.04 10.92
N ALA A 61 -9.25 2.20 10.32
CA ALA A 61 -9.95 1.14 11.04
C ALA A 61 -9.06 -0.07 11.33
N VAL A 62 -8.12 -0.39 10.43
CA VAL A 62 -7.20 -1.54 10.55
C VAL A 62 -5.97 -1.17 11.37
N ALA A 63 -5.30 -0.07 11.01
CA ALA A 63 -4.01 0.33 11.59
C ALA A 63 -4.07 0.49 13.11
N ARG A 64 -5.15 1.07 13.64
CA ARG A 64 -5.35 1.27 15.08
C ARG A 64 -5.26 -0.02 15.90
N SER A 65 -5.64 -1.15 15.31
CA SER A 65 -5.61 -2.45 15.98
C SER A 65 -4.19 -3.00 16.20
N PHE A 66 -3.18 -2.38 15.56
CA PHE A 66 -1.77 -2.77 15.66
C PHE A 66 -0.97 -1.88 16.60
N GLU A 67 -1.49 -0.71 17.03
CA GLU A 67 -0.74 0.29 17.80
C GLU A 67 -0.24 -0.21 19.15
N LYS A 68 -0.89 -1.22 19.74
CA LYS A 68 -0.50 -1.79 21.01
C LYS A 68 0.81 -2.59 20.93
N ASP A 69 0.96 -3.37 19.85
CA ASP A 69 2.00 -4.39 19.75
C ASP A 69 3.06 -4.04 18.67
N PHE A 70 2.80 -3.00 17.88
CA PHE A 70 3.66 -2.55 16.77
C PHE A 70 3.92 -1.04 16.82
N THR A 71 5.04 -0.63 16.24
CA THR A 71 5.20 0.71 15.70
C THR A 71 4.51 0.72 14.33
N VAL A 72 3.49 1.56 14.18
CA VAL A 72 2.66 1.66 12.97
C VAL A 72 3.13 2.84 12.15
N VAL A 73 3.49 2.59 10.89
CA VAL A 73 3.91 3.61 9.92
C VAL A 73 2.84 3.75 8.85
N LEU A 74 2.35 4.96 8.67
CA LEU A 74 1.41 5.36 7.63
C LEU A 74 2.05 6.45 6.78
N PHE A 75 1.79 6.46 5.49
CA PHE A 75 2.34 7.46 4.58
C PHE A 75 1.44 7.65 3.35
N ASP A 76 1.64 8.76 2.64
CA ASP A 76 1.00 9.03 1.36
C ASP A 76 2.05 8.93 0.25
N TYR A 77 1.74 8.25 -0.85
CA TYR A 77 2.56 8.33 -2.05
C TYR A 77 2.60 9.74 -2.60
N VAL A 78 3.71 10.14 -3.20
CA VAL A 78 3.84 11.45 -3.85
C VAL A 78 2.75 11.61 -4.92
N GLY A 79 2.00 12.71 -4.84
CA GLY A 79 0.82 12.97 -5.65
C GLY A 79 -0.50 12.50 -5.04
N SER A 80 -0.48 11.92 -3.82
CA SER A 80 -1.66 11.49 -3.08
C SER A 80 -1.72 12.14 -1.71
N GLY A 81 -2.92 12.25 -1.16
CA GLY A 81 -3.17 12.69 0.21
C GLY A 81 -2.55 14.05 0.53
N LYS A 82 -1.69 14.09 1.55
CA LYS A 82 -0.97 15.28 2.00
C LYS A 82 0.55 15.20 1.72
N SER A 83 0.97 14.32 0.80
CA SER A 83 2.34 14.29 0.30
C SER A 83 2.70 15.64 -0.34
N ASP A 84 4.00 15.96 -0.42
CA ASP A 84 4.43 17.20 -1.07
C ASP A 84 4.29 17.09 -2.59
N PRO A 85 3.39 17.85 -3.22
CA PRO A 85 3.19 17.81 -4.67
C PRO A 85 4.41 18.32 -5.44
N ALA A 86 5.27 19.15 -4.84
CA ALA A 86 6.49 19.65 -5.47
C ALA A 86 7.56 18.55 -5.67
N ALA A 87 7.44 17.44 -4.95
CA ALA A 87 8.32 16.28 -5.11
C ALA A 87 7.97 15.41 -6.33
N PHE A 88 6.83 15.67 -6.99
CA PHE A 88 6.40 14.86 -8.10
C PHE A 88 7.29 15.03 -9.33
N SER A 89 7.77 13.91 -9.87
CA SER A 89 8.56 13.84 -11.08
C SER A 89 8.02 12.76 -12.01
N ARG A 90 7.52 13.14 -13.19
CA ARG A 90 7.04 12.18 -14.19
C ARG A 90 8.09 11.12 -14.56
N THR A 91 9.36 11.49 -14.59
CA THR A 91 10.46 10.57 -14.91
C THR A 91 10.70 9.60 -13.76
N HIS A 92 10.74 10.07 -12.51
CA HIS A 92 10.96 9.22 -11.34
C HIS A 92 9.81 8.24 -11.15
N TYR A 93 8.57 8.72 -11.25
CA TYR A 93 7.36 7.92 -11.09
C TYR A 93 6.83 7.31 -12.42
N SER A 94 7.68 7.15 -13.43
CA SER A 94 7.29 6.57 -14.73
C SER A 94 6.93 5.08 -14.65
N THR A 95 7.29 4.41 -13.58
CA THR A 95 6.95 3.01 -13.26
C THR A 95 6.69 2.87 -11.76
N LEU A 96 6.14 1.71 -11.33
CA LEU A 96 5.94 1.41 -9.91
C LEU A 96 7.25 1.39 -9.09
N ARG A 97 8.42 1.28 -9.73
CA ARG A 97 9.73 1.30 -9.05
C ARG A 97 10.04 2.65 -8.42
N GLY A 98 9.57 3.77 -8.98
CA GLY A 98 9.71 5.08 -8.35
C GLY A 98 8.98 5.15 -7.00
N TYR A 99 7.77 4.58 -6.93
CA TYR A 99 7.02 4.46 -5.68
C TYR A 99 7.64 3.44 -4.71
N ALA A 100 8.24 2.37 -5.22
CA ALA A 100 8.99 1.40 -4.41
C ALA A 100 10.25 2.03 -3.78
N SER A 101 10.94 2.92 -4.51
CA SER A 101 12.05 3.71 -3.98
C SER A 101 11.62 4.60 -2.82
N ASP A 102 10.43 5.24 -2.88
CA ASP A 102 9.91 6.04 -1.77
C ASP A 102 9.70 5.19 -0.50
N VAL A 103 9.20 3.96 -0.64
CA VAL A 103 9.05 3.02 0.48
C VAL A 103 10.40 2.71 1.13
N ILE A 104 11.41 2.42 0.31
CA ILE A 104 12.79 2.14 0.78
C ILE A 104 13.37 3.38 1.49
N ASP A 105 13.23 4.57 0.89
CA ASP A 105 13.72 5.82 1.47
C ASP A 105 13.11 6.08 2.85
N ILE A 106 11.80 5.83 3.03
CA ILE A 106 11.13 6.00 4.32
C ILE A 106 11.69 5.03 5.36
N ILE A 107 11.89 3.75 5.00
CA ILE A 107 12.43 2.73 5.89
C ILE A 107 13.86 3.08 6.32
N ASP A 108 14.70 3.49 5.37
CA ASP A 108 16.10 3.84 5.61
C ASP A 108 16.22 5.12 6.45
N GLU A 109 15.47 6.19 6.13
CA GLU A 109 15.53 7.47 6.85
C GLU A 109 15.08 7.32 8.30
N LEU A 110 14.00 6.56 8.54
CA LEU A 110 13.47 6.28 9.88
C LEU A 110 14.27 5.19 10.62
N LYS A 111 15.22 4.52 9.95
CA LYS A 111 16.00 3.41 10.50
C LYS A 111 15.13 2.32 11.13
N LEU A 112 14.05 1.96 10.42
CA LEU A 112 13.04 1.04 10.94
C LEU A 112 13.52 -0.40 11.09
N GLY A 113 14.64 -0.76 10.44
CA GLY A 113 15.06 -2.13 10.32
C GLY A 113 14.13 -2.94 9.40
N ARG A 114 13.71 -4.12 9.83
CA ARG A 114 12.79 -4.96 9.05
C ARG A 114 11.36 -4.60 9.35
N VAL A 115 10.57 -4.41 8.29
CA VAL A 115 9.16 -4.04 8.40
C VAL A 115 8.23 -5.16 7.92
N ASN A 116 7.05 -5.23 8.48
CA ASN A 116 5.92 -5.96 7.93
C ASN A 116 5.15 -4.97 7.04
N PHE A 117 5.22 -5.15 5.73
CA PHE A 117 4.60 -4.23 4.78
C PHE A 117 3.22 -4.74 4.37
N ILE A 118 2.20 -3.90 4.52
CA ILE A 118 0.81 -4.18 4.15
C ILE A 118 0.42 -3.25 3.00
N GLY A 119 0.27 -3.79 1.79
CA GLY A 119 -0.08 -3.05 0.59
C GLY A 119 -1.48 -3.41 0.08
N HIS A 120 -2.28 -2.39 -0.22
CA HIS A 120 -3.56 -2.55 -0.89
C HIS A 120 -3.42 -2.30 -2.40
N SER A 121 -3.99 -3.19 -3.22
CA SER A 121 -4.08 -3.01 -4.67
C SER A 121 -2.68 -2.81 -5.31
N VAL A 122 -2.46 -1.71 -6.02
CA VAL A 122 -1.16 -1.34 -6.62
C VAL A 122 -0.01 -1.39 -5.62
N SER A 123 -0.27 -1.07 -4.34
CA SER A 123 0.75 -1.14 -3.29
C SER A 123 1.24 -2.55 -2.98
N SER A 124 0.48 -3.59 -3.34
CA SER A 124 0.95 -4.96 -3.29
C SER A 124 2.15 -5.16 -4.22
N MET A 125 2.09 -4.62 -5.43
CA MET A 125 3.21 -4.71 -6.37
C MET A 125 4.33 -3.73 -6.02
N ILE A 126 4.03 -2.53 -5.55
CA ILE A 126 5.05 -1.59 -5.06
C ILE A 126 5.85 -2.21 -3.92
N GLY A 127 5.18 -2.83 -2.94
CA GLY A 127 5.84 -3.55 -1.85
C GLY A 127 6.67 -4.75 -2.32
N ALA A 128 6.16 -5.52 -3.29
CA ALA A 128 6.91 -6.63 -3.91
C ALA A 128 8.19 -6.13 -4.57
N LEU A 129 8.12 -5.06 -5.37
CA LEU A 129 9.27 -4.47 -6.05
C LEU A 129 10.31 -3.94 -5.06
N ALA A 130 9.88 -3.28 -3.99
CA ALA A 130 10.75 -2.81 -2.91
C ALA A 130 11.44 -3.99 -2.19
N ALA A 131 10.68 -5.06 -1.89
CA ALA A 131 11.22 -6.25 -1.23
C ALA A 131 12.16 -7.09 -2.12
N ILE A 132 11.99 -7.04 -3.43
CA ILE A 132 12.93 -7.64 -4.39
C ILE A 132 14.23 -6.86 -4.45
N GLU A 133 14.16 -5.53 -4.40
CA GLU A 133 15.31 -4.64 -4.45
C GLU A 133 16.13 -4.65 -3.15
N ARG A 134 15.44 -4.62 -1.99
CA ARG A 134 16.05 -4.54 -0.65
C ARG A 134 15.42 -5.58 0.28
N PRO A 135 15.64 -6.89 0.04
CA PRO A 135 14.97 -7.96 0.79
C PRO A 135 15.26 -7.95 2.28
N GLU A 136 16.40 -7.40 2.70
CA GLU A 136 16.79 -7.30 4.10
C GLU A 136 15.92 -6.32 4.91
N LEU A 137 15.18 -5.42 4.24
CA LEU A 137 14.30 -4.45 4.89
C LEU A 137 12.88 -5.00 5.16
N PHE A 138 12.53 -6.16 4.61
CA PHE A 138 11.17 -6.70 4.72
C PHE A 138 11.18 -8.01 5.50
N GLU A 139 10.32 -8.09 6.53
CA GLU A 139 10.10 -9.32 7.30
C GLU A 139 8.99 -10.15 6.67
N ASN A 140 7.86 -9.51 6.41
CA ASN A 140 6.71 -10.10 5.73
C ASN A 140 6.06 -9.09 4.79
N LEU A 141 5.35 -9.61 3.77
CA LEU A 141 4.44 -8.84 2.94
C LEU A 141 3.01 -9.31 3.15
N VAL A 142 2.07 -8.37 3.16
CA VAL A 142 0.63 -8.64 3.05
C VAL A 142 0.12 -7.89 1.83
N MET A 143 -0.44 -8.62 0.90
CA MET A 143 -0.99 -8.12 -0.35
C MET A 143 -2.51 -8.23 -0.30
N ILE A 144 -3.23 -7.11 -0.37
CA ILE A 144 -4.69 -7.07 -0.33
C ILE A 144 -5.21 -6.67 -1.71
N GLY A 145 -5.91 -7.57 -2.39
CA GLY A 145 -6.39 -7.38 -3.75
C GLY A 145 -5.25 -7.11 -4.75
N PRO A 146 -4.18 -7.95 -4.78
CA PRO A 146 -3.04 -7.72 -5.66
C PRO A 146 -3.40 -7.93 -7.12
N SER A 147 -2.78 -7.15 -8.01
CA SER A 147 -2.74 -7.47 -9.45
C SER A 147 -1.36 -7.16 -10.03
N PRO A 148 -0.65 -8.15 -10.58
CA PRO A 148 0.64 -7.92 -11.23
C PRO A 148 0.49 -7.36 -12.65
N SER A 149 -0.67 -7.54 -13.27
CA SER A 149 -1.10 -6.93 -14.53
C SER A 149 -2.62 -6.93 -14.60
N TYR A 150 -3.21 -5.84 -15.00
CA TYR A 150 -4.67 -5.72 -15.14
C TYR A 150 -5.17 -6.21 -16.50
N LEU A 151 -4.28 -6.31 -17.50
CA LEU A 151 -4.63 -6.72 -18.84
C LEU A 151 -4.69 -8.24 -18.99
N ASN A 152 -5.71 -8.71 -19.69
CA ASN A 152 -5.76 -10.07 -20.18
C ASN A 152 -4.65 -10.27 -21.24
N ASP A 153 -3.92 -11.39 -21.16
CA ASP A 153 -2.81 -11.69 -22.06
C ASP A 153 -2.67 -13.21 -22.25
N GLY A 154 -3.13 -13.72 -23.39
CA GLY A 154 -3.14 -15.14 -23.69
C GLY A 154 -3.97 -15.94 -22.68
N ALA A 155 -3.31 -16.79 -21.90
CA ALA A 155 -3.96 -17.57 -20.83
C ALA A 155 -4.06 -16.83 -19.50
N TYR A 156 -3.40 -15.69 -19.36
CA TYR A 156 -3.46 -14.89 -18.14
C TYR A 156 -4.71 -14.02 -18.14
N VAL A 157 -5.47 -14.07 -17.04
CA VAL A 157 -6.66 -13.25 -16.81
C VAL A 157 -6.29 -12.13 -15.85
N GLY A 158 -6.16 -10.90 -16.37
CA GLY A 158 -5.92 -9.69 -15.56
C GLY A 158 -7.21 -9.00 -15.13
N GLY A 159 -8.31 -9.27 -15.84
CA GLY A 159 -9.65 -8.75 -15.58
C GLY A 159 -10.15 -7.75 -16.62
N PHE A 160 -9.26 -7.16 -17.45
CA PHE A 160 -9.62 -6.14 -18.43
C PHE A 160 -9.01 -6.43 -19.79
N GLU A 161 -9.74 -6.09 -20.83
CA GLU A 161 -9.18 -5.98 -22.17
C GLU A 161 -8.44 -4.65 -22.33
N ARG A 162 -7.57 -4.57 -23.31
CA ARG A 162 -6.82 -3.33 -23.57
C ARG A 162 -7.73 -2.14 -23.86
N SER A 163 -8.83 -2.36 -24.60
CA SER A 163 -9.84 -1.35 -24.89
C SER A 163 -10.50 -0.79 -23.63
N ASP A 164 -10.76 -1.65 -22.64
CA ASP A 164 -11.41 -1.25 -21.38
C ASP A 164 -10.51 -0.30 -20.58
N ILE A 165 -9.21 -0.61 -20.51
CA ILE A 165 -8.23 0.24 -19.85
C ILE A 165 -8.04 1.56 -20.61
N ASP A 166 -7.97 1.53 -21.94
CA ASP A 166 -7.83 2.75 -22.73
C ASP A 166 -9.05 3.66 -22.56
N GLU A 167 -10.29 3.14 -22.54
CA GLU A 167 -11.52 3.90 -22.27
C GLU A 167 -11.53 4.44 -20.84
N LEU A 168 -11.18 3.61 -19.84
CA LEU A 168 -11.10 4.03 -18.44
C LEU A 168 -10.15 5.21 -18.25
N LEU A 169 -8.98 5.18 -18.90
CA LEU A 169 -7.99 6.25 -18.83
C LEU A 169 -8.45 7.50 -19.58
N GLU A 170 -9.12 7.34 -20.72
CA GLU A 170 -9.67 8.46 -21.50
C GLU A 170 -10.78 9.20 -20.71
N VAL A 171 -11.69 8.46 -20.06
CA VAL A 171 -12.73 9.07 -19.19
C VAL A 171 -12.09 9.80 -18.03
N LEU A 172 -11.06 9.22 -17.38
CA LEU A 172 -10.32 9.86 -16.30
C LEU A 172 -9.64 11.16 -16.74
N GLU A 173 -9.03 11.17 -17.93
CA GLU A 173 -8.34 12.34 -18.47
C GLU A 173 -9.32 13.48 -18.81
N ASN A 174 -10.50 13.15 -19.35
CA ASN A 174 -11.48 14.13 -19.81
C ASN A 174 -12.43 14.60 -18.69
N ASN A 175 -12.74 13.75 -17.70
CA ASN A 175 -13.71 14.04 -16.65
C ASN A 175 -13.37 13.28 -15.35
N HIS A 176 -12.40 13.76 -14.58
CA HIS A 176 -11.93 13.15 -13.35
C HIS A 176 -13.05 12.92 -12.32
N THR A 177 -13.92 13.92 -12.11
CA THR A 177 -15.03 13.79 -11.14
C THR A 177 -16.11 12.82 -11.61
N GLY A 178 -16.45 12.82 -12.90
CA GLY A 178 -17.38 11.86 -13.48
C GLY A 178 -16.83 10.43 -13.43
N TRP A 179 -15.53 10.27 -13.67
CA TRP A 179 -14.83 9.00 -13.50
C TRP A 179 -14.91 8.51 -12.04
N ALA A 180 -14.64 9.40 -11.07
CA ALA A 180 -14.71 9.07 -9.65
C ALA A 180 -16.11 8.58 -9.24
N ALA A 181 -17.16 9.31 -9.67
CA ALA A 181 -18.56 8.94 -9.38
C ALA A 181 -18.97 7.60 -10.01
N MET A 182 -18.44 7.28 -11.20
CA MET A 182 -18.69 6.01 -11.89
C MET A 182 -17.92 4.85 -11.23
N MET A 183 -16.65 5.06 -10.94
CA MET A 183 -15.77 3.97 -10.50
C MET A 183 -15.89 3.63 -9.02
N ALA A 184 -16.16 4.58 -8.14
CA ALA A 184 -16.19 4.32 -6.71
C ALA A 184 -17.21 3.24 -6.31
N PRO A 185 -18.47 3.22 -6.81
CA PRO A 185 -19.41 2.12 -6.52
C PRO A 185 -18.95 0.77 -7.09
N ILE A 186 -18.32 0.75 -8.26
CA ILE A 186 -17.80 -0.48 -8.89
C ILE A 186 -16.66 -1.07 -8.05
N VAL A 187 -15.70 -0.22 -7.68
CA VAL A 187 -14.55 -0.61 -6.85
C VAL A 187 -15.00 -1.07 -5.47
N MET A 188 -15.94 -0.34 -4.84
CA MET A 188 -16.41 -0.68 -3.50
C MET A 188 -17.31 -1.91 -3.48
N GLY A 189 -18.19 -2.09 -4.47
CA GLY A 189 -19.01 -3.29 -4.65
C GLY A 189 -19.98 -3.63 -3.53
N ASN A 190 -20.35 -2.70 -2.64
CA ASN A 190 -21.24 -2.88 -1.49
C ASN A 190 -22.47 -1.98 -1.62
N PRO A 191 -23.43 -2.29 -2.50
CA PRO A 191 -24.56 -1.38 -2.80
C PRO A 191 -25.54 -1.17 -1.63
N ASP A 192 -25.53 -2.03 -0.65
CA ASP A 192 -26.28 -1.93 0.61
C ASP A 192 -25.63 -0.95 1.61
N ARG A 193 -24.39 -0.50 1.35
CA ARG A 193 -23.62 0.45 2.16
C ARG A 193 -23.07 1.59 1.30
N PRO A 194 -23.95 2.45 0.74
CA PRO A 194 -23.56 3.49 -0.22
C PRO A 194 -22.58 4.53 0.35
N GLU A 195 -22.51 4.70 1.68
CA GLU A 195 -21.57 5.57 2.35
C GLU A 195 -20.11 5.18 2.10
N LEU A 196 -19.82 3.90 1.88
CA LEU A 196 -18.47 3.42 1.56
C LEU A 196 -18.04 3.87 0.15
N ALA A 197 -18.97 3.79 -0.81
CA ALA A 197 -18.71 4.28 -2.16
C ALA A 197 -18.56 5.79 -2.18
N ALA A 198 -19.38 6.53 -1.43
CA ALA A 198 -19.27 7.98 -1.30
C ALA A 198 -17.93 8.43 -0.67
N GLU A 199 -17.44 7.69 0.32
CA GLU A 199 -16.11 7.94 0.91
C GLU A 199 -14.99 7.74 -0.13
N LEU A 200 -15.06 6.66 -0.91
CA LEU A 200 -14.06 6.38 -1.94
C LEU A 200 -14.11 7.40 -3.08
N GLU A 201 -15.31 7.83 -3.50
CA GLU A 201 -15.50 8.89 -4.48
C GLU A 201 -14.86 10.20 -4.02
N ALA A 202 -15.11 10.58 -2.76
CA ALA A 202 -14.50 11.77 -2.16
C ALA A 202 -12.97 11.67 -2.14
N SER A 203 -12.42 10.48 -1.86
CA SER A 203 -10.97 10.23 -1.92
C SER A 203 -10.41 10.42 -3.32
N PHE A 204 -11.05 9.84 -4.34
CA PHE A 204 -10.67 10.00 -5.74
C PHE A 204 -10.68 11.47 -6.16
N CYS A 205 -11.75 12.21 -5.81
CA CYS A 205 -11.90 13.62 -6.15
C CYS A 205 -10.88 14.54 -5.44
N ASN A 206 -10.36 14.13 -4.29
CA ASN A 206 -9.35 14.90 -3.55
C ASN A 206 -7.93 14.79 -4.12
N THR A 207 -7.68 13.85 -5.02
CA THR A 207 -6.38 13.71 -5.69
C THR A 207 -6.27 14.72 -6.82
N ASP A 208 -5.11 15.36 -6.96
CA ASP A 208 -4.84 16.24 -8.10
C ASP A 208 -5.02 15.48 -9.42
N PRO A 209 -5.81 15.98 -10.39
CA PRO A 209 -6.11 15.26 -11.63
C PRO A 209 -4.87 14.84 -12.43
N ILE A 210 -3.82 15.67 -12.46
CA ILE A 210 -2.58 15.38 -13.22
C ILE A 210 -1.85 14.20 -12.58
N HIS A 211 -1.78 14.17 -11.25
CA HIS A 211 -1.15 13.08 -10.52
C HIS A 211 -2.01 11.80 -10.60
N ALA A 212 -3.33 11.93 -10.49
CA ALA A 212 -4.26 10.81 -10.62
C ALA A 212 -4.14 10.12 -11.99
N GLN A 213 -4.15 10.91 -13.09
CA GLN A 213 -3.98 10.40 -14.44
C GLN A 213 -2.64 9.69 -14.64
N HIS A 214 -1.56 10.30 -14.15
CA HIS A 214 -0.23 9.70 -14.26
C HIS A 214 -0.15 8.36 -13.50
N PHE A 215 -0.59 8.34 -12.24
CA PHE A 215 -0.53 7.13 -11.41
C PHE A 215 -1.48 6.04 -11.94
N ALA A 216 -2.66 6.42 -12.48
CA ALA A 216 -3.56 5.47 -13.15
C ALA A 216 -2.88 4.77 -14.33
N ARG A 217 -2.22 5.54 -15.22
CA ARG A 217 -1.51 4.96 -16.37
C ARG A 217 -0.39 4.02 -15.92
N VAL A 218 0.39 4.44 -14.93
CA VAL A 218 1.48 3.60 -14.38
C VAL A 218 0.93 2.35 -13.71
N THR A 219 -0.22 2.43 -13.05
CA THR A 219 -0.87 1.29 -12.38
C THR A 219 -1.46 0.32 -13.39
N PHE A 220 -2.41 0.79 -14.21
CA PHE A 220 -3.22 -0.09 -15.07
C PHE A 220 -2.47 -0.63 -16.28
N LEU A 221 -1.36 0.00 -16.70
CA LEU A 221 -0.52 -0.46 -17.80
C LEU A 221 0.75 -1.18 -17.32
N SER A 222 0.92 -1.37 -16.01
CA SER A 222 2.07 -2.11 -15.50
C SER A 222 1.94 -3.61 -15.76
N ASP A 223 3.09 -4.27 -15.93
CA ASP A 223 3.21 -5.72 -15.92
C ASP A 223 4.39 -6.13 -15.05
N ASN A 224 4.07 -6.69 -13.89
CA ASN A 224 5.04 -7.13 -12.89
C ASN A 224 5.01 -8.67 -12.71
N ARG A 225 4.39 -9.43 -13.64
CA ARG A 225 4.28 -10.89 -13.55
C ARG A 225 5.64 -11.57 -13.43
N ALA A 226 6.62 -11.11 -14.23
CA ALA A 226 7.98 -11.64 -14.19
C ALA A 226 8.75 -11.28 -12.90
N ASP A 227 8.36 -10.22 -12.20
CA ASP A 227 8.97 -9.84 -10.94
C ASP A 227 8.52 -10.72 -9.79
N LEU A 228 7.26 -11.20 -9.77
CA LEU A 228 6.74 -12.06 -8.71
C LEU A 228 7.61 -13.32 -8.47
N LEU A 229 8.18 -13.89 -9.54
CA LEU A 229 9.06 -15.07 -9.46
C LEU A 229 10.38 -14.80 -8.72
N LYS A 230 10.73 -13.53 -8.52
CA LYS A 230 11.95 -13.11 -7.81
C LYS A 230 11.68 -12.84 -6.32
N LEU A 231 10.42 -12.73 -5.91
CA LEU A 231 10.03 -12.42 -4.55
C LEU A 231 10.25 -13.62 -3.63
N LYS A 232 11.06 -13.44 -2.59
CA LYS A 232 11.40 -14.46 -1.61
C LYS A 232 10.85 -14.17 -0.22
N THR A 233 10.29 -12.98 -0.02
CA THR A 233 9.72 -12.56 1.25
C THR A 233 8.43 -13.34 1.53
N ARG A 234 8.30 -13.86 2.75
CA ARG A 234 7.09 -14.54 3.20
C ARG A 234 5.87 -13.63 3.02
N THR A 235 4.86 -14.09 2.26
CA THR A 235 3.78 -13.26 1.77
C THR A 235 2.40 -13.83 2.11
N LEU A 236 1.51 -12.99 2.63
CA LEU A 236 0.08 -13.26 2.74
C LEU A 236 -0.66 -12.54 1.61
N ILE A 237 -1.52 -13.26 0.90
CA ILE A 237 -2.40 -12.72 -0.13
C ILE A 237 -3.83 -12.78 0.43
N LEU A 238 -4.48 -11.62 0.52
CA LEU A 238 -5.88 -11.48 0.90
C LEU A 238 -6.67 -11.07 -0.34
N GLN A 239 -7.51 -11.97 -0.83
CA GLN A 239 -8.30 -11.78 -2.05
C GLN A 239 -9.78 -11.81 -1.71
N CYS A 240 -10.56 -10.82 -2.17
CA CYS A 240 -12.02 -10.90 -2.10
C CYS A 240 -12.55 -11.87 -3.16
N ASP A 241 -13.57 -12.63 -2.83
CA ASP A 241 -14.25 -13.55 -3.76
C ASP A 241 -15.03 -12.80 -4.85
N LYS A 242 -15.44 -11.57 -4.58
CA LYS A 242 -16.20 -10.69 -5.50
C LYS A 242 -15.48 -9.34 -5.66
N ASP A 243 -14.39 -9.34 -6.41
CA ASP A 243 -13.59 -8.16 -6.72
C ASP A 243 -13.66 -7.88 -8.23
N ALA A 244 -14.22 -6.73 -8.59
CA ALA A 244 -14.37 -6.29 -9.98
C ALA A 244 -13.08 -5.73 -10.59
N ILE A 245 -12.07 -5.44 -9.77
CA ILE A 245 -10.80 -4.82 -10.21
C ILE A 245 -9.69 -5.87 -10.31
N ALA A 246 -9.61 -6.77 -9.33
CA ALA A 246 -8.66 -7.88 -9.32
C ALA A 246 -9.46 -9.18 -9.05
N PRO A 247 -9.93 -9.88 -10.10
CA PRO A 247 -10.69 -11.12 -9.93
C PRO A 247 -9.95 -12.17 -9.13
N ALA A 248 -10.66 -13.09 -8.46
CA ALA A 248 -10.07 -14.09 -7.56
C ALA A 248 -8.95 -14.91 -8.23
N VAL A 249 -9.08 -15.21 -9.52
CA VAL A 249 -8.07 -15.93 -10.32
C VAL A 249 -6.72 -15.19 -10.36
N VAL A 250 -6.72 -13.87 -10.23
CA VAL A 250 -5.47 -13.07 -10.16
C VAL A 250 -4.75 -13.35 -8.85
N GLY A 251 -5.47 -13.42 -7.72
CA GLY A 251 -4.89 -13.80 -6.43
C GLY A 251 -4.31 -15.21 -6.44
N GLU A 252 -4.99 -16.15 -7.11
CA GLU A 252 -4.49 -17.51 -7.32
C GLU A 252 -3.19 -17.52 -8.15
N TYR A 253 -3.15 -16.74 -9.24
CA TYR A 253 -1.95 -16.59 -10.06
C TYR A 253 -0.78 -16.02 -9.24
N VAL A 254 -1.01 -14.97 -8.45
CA VAL A 254 0.02 -14.38 -7.58
C VAL A 254 0.55 -15.42 -6.59
N HIS A 255 -0.36 -16.21 -5.98
CA HIS A 255 0.03 -17.30 -5.08
C HIS A 255 0.88 -18.36 -5.77
N GLN A 256 0.54 -18.75 -6.98
CA GLN A 256 1.33 -19.73 -7.76
C GLN A 256 2.75 -19.23 -8.12
N CYS A 257 2.90 -17.90 -8.28
CA CYS A 257 4.19 -17.29 -8.62
C CYS A 257 5.11 -17.09 -7.41
N ILE A 258 4.58 -16.95 -6.20
CA ILE A 258 5.35 -16.63 -4.99
C ILE A 258 5.50 -17.90 -4.13
N ALA A 259 6.69 -18.47 -4.08
CA ALA A 259 6.95 -19.74 -3.39
C ALA A 259 6.60 -19.72 -1.90
N GLU A 260 6.92 -18.64 -1.19
CA GLU A 260 6.69 -18.46 0.26
C GLU A 260 5.40 -17.67 0.51
N SER A 261 4.29 -18.06 -0.14
CA SER A 261 3.02 -17.35 0.02
C SER A 261 1.90 -18.21 0.62
N GLN A 262 0.93 -17.52 1.22
CA GLN A 262 -0.35 -18.05 1.66
C GLN A 262 -1.46 -17.25 1.01
N LEU A 263 -2.49 -17.90 0.50
CA LEU A 263 -3.68 -17.24 -0.07
C LEU A 263 -4.87 -17.48 0.86
N ILE A 264 -5.55 -16.39 1.20
CA ILE A 264 -6.87 -16.42 1.85
C ILE A 264 -7.84 -15.72 0.92
N VAL A 265 -8.80 -16.48 0.40
CA VAL A 265 -9.96 -15.93 -0.30
C VAL A 265 -11.01 -15.58 0.75
N MET A 266 -11.31 -14.30 0.89
CA MET A 266 -12.25 -13.77 1.88
C MET A 266 -13.65 -13.72 1.28
N GLU A 267 -14.66 -14.14 2.05
CA GLU A 267 -16.08 -13.90 1.74
C GLU A 267 -16.37 -12.39 1.91
N ALA A 268 -15.88 -11.59 0.97
CA ALA A 268 -16.01 -10.14 0.99
C ALA A 268 -16.23 -9.61 -0.43
N THR A 269 -17.08 -8.58 -0.53
CA THR A 269 -17.41 -7.94 -1.80
C THR A 269 -16.61 -6.64 -1.97
N GLY A 270 -16.14 -6.43 -3.19
CA GLY A 270 -15.41 -5.23 -3.60
C GLY A 270 -13.91 -5.30 -3.38
N HIS A 271 -13.23 -4.31 -3.93
CA HIS A 271 -11.77 -4.23 -3.96
C HIS A 271 -11.14 -3.68 -2.66
N CYS A 272 -11.96 -3.10 -1.77
CA CYS A 272 -11.50 -2.41 -0.57
C CYS A 272 -11.95 -3.10 0.74
N PRO A 273 -11.56 -4.35 1.02
CA PRO A 273 -12.03 -5.09 2.20
C PRO A 273 -11.55 -4.47 3.53
N HIS A 274 -10.44 -3.72 3.54
CA HIS A 274 -9.96 -2.97 4.70
C HIS A 274 -10.89 -1.80 5.10
N LEU A 275 -11.79 -1.37 4.20
CA LEU A 275 -12.87 -0.43 4.47
C LEU A 275 -14.20 -1.15 4.74
N SER A 276 -14.55 -2.14 3.91
CA SER A 276 -15.86 -2.81 4.01
C SER A 276 -15.90 -3.91 5.07
N SER A 277 -14.79 -4.55 5.40
CA SER A 277 -14.66 -5.66 6.35
C SER A 277 -13.37 -5.57 7.19
N PRO A 278 -13.12 -4.43 7.87
CA PRO A 278 -11.83 -4.17 8.52
C PRO A 278 -11.49 -5.20 9.61
N GLY A 279 -12.47 -5.74 10.30
CA GLY A 279 -12.28 -6.78 11.32
C GLY A 279 -11.70 -8.07 10.74
N THR A 280 -12.25 -8.54 9.61
CA THR A 280 -11.76 -9.74 8.91
C THR A 280 -10.33 -9.54 8.42
N VAL A 281 -10.04 -8.38 7.80
CA VAL A 281 -8.70 -8.03 7.33
C VAL A 281 -7.71 -7.97 8.50
N THR A 282 -8.07 -7.28 9.58
CA THR A 282 -7.24 -7.17 10.80
C THR A 282 -6.88 -8.55 11.35
N GLN A 283 -7.90 -9.42 11.52
CA GLN A 283 -7.68 -10.76 12.07
C GLN A 283 -6.77 -11.61 11.18
N ALA A 284 -6.96 -11.56 9.86
CA ALA A 284 -6.11 -12.29 8.91
C ALA A 284 -4.64 -11.83 8.99
N ILE A 285 -4.41 -10.52 9.06
CA ILE A 285 -3.07 -9.96 9.21
C ILE A 285 -2.45 -10.36 10.56
N GLN A 286 -3.19 -10.23 11.67
CA GLN A 286 -2.70 -10.57 13.00
C GLN A 286 -2.33 -12.06 13.13
N ASN A 287 -3.12 -12.94 12.51
CA ASN A 287 -2.82 -14.39 12.52
C ASN A 287 -1.58 -14.75 11.69
N PHE A 288 -1.25 -13.93 10.70
CA PHE A 288 -0.09 -14.15 9.85
C PHE A 288 1.20 -13.57 10.46
N LEU A 289 1.14 -12.43 11.11
CA LEU A 289 2.31 -11.77 11.73
C LEU A 289 2.69 -12.39 13.08
#